data_f6d83837634bdcb0b5fdf325d92f1148
#
_entry.id   f6d83837634bdcb0b5fdf325d92f1148
#
_cell.length_a   1.000
_cell.length_b   1.000
_cell.length_c   1.000
_cell.angle_alpha   90.00
_cell.angle_beta   90.00
_cell.angle_gamma   90.00
#
_symmetry.space_group_name_H-M   'P 1'
#
loop_
_entity.id
_entity.type
_entity.pdbx_description
1 polymer ?
#
loop_
_entity_poly.entity_id
_entity_poly.type
_entity_poly.pdbx_seq_one_letter_code
_entity_poly.pdbx_strand_id
1 'polypeptide(L)'
;MKTLLRVLSLVAAVAGLLSAGAQTPAGRAASDFDFAVDVVERAYAGYPDKTANRGAEYAALKERLQQEIASGRDTYDAVAEYLGWFDDSHLGTEGVRAYRPKSIRRPSDYAARMERYYPQFTHCRVDRETYLIRFPSCDPDWISLGEVREMIEKYLASGCENLILDIRGNGGGNDSSYEPLLRLLYDHEGVEDGMEYRVSDLAIAHVRKFAGDTERGRAKIARMERTPAGEFLAGESKTYRIRYDSVSPRPRRAALLIDGKVGSSGEQLVLEVRACSRRTTVYGQDNTLGCLDFSNCEILRFPQDTTRWMMLPTTRSCRVAEGRGIDAAGIAPDVRITLPLPETLTDNVDEWVRWVAEDLKTEN
;
A
#
# COMPACT_ATOMS: atom_id res chain seq x y z
N MET A 1 -17.10 -20.36 -8.93
CA MET A 1 -17.06 -20.89 -7.55
C MET A 1 -15.67 -21.12 -6.97
N LYS A 2 -14.58 -21.05 -7.75
CA LYS A 2 -13.18 -21.15 -7.24
C LYS A 2 -12.52 -19.79 -6.98
N THR A 3 -13.08 -18.68 -7.46
CA THR A 3 -12.49 -17.34 -7.41
C THR A 3 -12.85 -16.57 -6.13
N LEU A 4 -13.96 -16.89 -5.49
CA LEU A 4 -14.35 -16.25 -4.21
C LEU A 4 -13.55 -16.76 -3.00
N LEU A 5 -12.93 -17.95 -3.11
CA LEU A 5 -12.13 -18.53 -2.01
C LEU A 5 -10.69 -17.95 -1.92
N ARG A 6 -10.19 -17.31 -2.97
CA ARG A 6 -8.80 -16.82 -3.01
C ARG A 6 -8.58 -15.45 -2.33
N VAL A 7 -9.62 -14.64 -2.22
CA VAL A 7 -9.57 -13.38 -1.44
C VAL A 7 -9.53 -13.66 0.07
N LEU A 8 -9.98 -14.84 0.50
CA LEU A 8 -9.95 -15.30 1.89
C LEU A 8 -8.61 -15.95 2.30
N SER A 9 -7.73 -16.28 1.34
CA SER A 9 -6.47 -16.99 1.64
C SER A 9 -5.38 -16.09 2.27
N LEU A 10 -5.46 -14.78 2.12
CA LEU A 10 -4.55 -13.85 2.82
C LEU A 10 -4.74 -13.85 4.34
N VAL A 11 -5.89 -14.34 4.81
CA VAL A 11 -6.22 -14.39 6.24
C VAL A 11 -5.76 -15.70 6.89
N ALA A 12 -5.57 -16.78 6.13
CA ALA A 12 -5.34 -18.10 6.68
C ALA A 12 -3.89 -18.45 7.01
N ALA A 13 -2.90 -17.81 6.38
CA ALA A 13 -1.46 -18.12 6.61
C ALA A 13 -0.88 -17.48 7.89
N VAL A 14 -1.61 -16.59 8.57
CA VAL A 14 -1.17 -15.93 9.81
C VAL A 14 -1.81 -16.54 11.08
N ALA A 15 -2.67 -17.55 10.95
CA ALA A 15 -3.44 -18.10 12.07
C ALA A 15 -2.66 -19.03 13.03
N GLY A 16 -1.38 -19.23 12.84
CA GLY A 16 -0.60 -20.14 13.68
C GLY A 16 0.56 -19.48 14.39
N LEU A 17 0.36 -18.69 15.43
CA LEU A 17 1.29 -18.39 16.53
C LEU A 17 0.98 -17.01 17.16
N LEU A 18 -0.16 -16.90 17.81
CA LEU A 18 -0.35 -15.88 18.83
C LEU A 18 -0.81 -16.60 20.12
N SER A 19 0.16 -17.18 20.83
CA SER A 19 -0.02 -17.52 22.22
C SER A 19 0.70 -16.49 23.08
N ALA A 20 -0.08 -15.90 23.95
CA ALA A 20 0.28 -15.35 25.26
C ALA A 20 1.08 -14.05 25.32
N GLY A 21 0.45 -13.03 25.88
CA GLY A 21 1.12 -12.18 26.83
C GLY A 21 1.08 -10.69 26.66
N ALA A 22 -0.10 -10.10 26.40
CA ALA A 22 -0.35 -8.76 26.94
C ALA A 22 -1.52 -8.89 27.90
N GLN A 23 -1.24 -9.07 29.19
CA GLN A 23 -2.23 -8.97 30.24
C GLN A 23 -2.67 -7.49 30.31
N THR A 24 -3.89 -7.22 29.84
CA THR A 24 -4.61 -6.00 30.21
C THR A 24 -4.86 -6.00 31.71
N PRO A 25 -4.84 -4.83 32.39
CA PRO A 25 -5.22 -4.74 33.79
C PRO A 25 -6.64 -5.28 33.96
N ALA A 26 -6.81 -6.22 34.88
CA ALA A 26 -8.09 -6.83 35.20
C ALA A 26 -9.08 -5.77 35.68
N GLY A 27 -10.13 -5.53 34.91
CA GLY A 27 -11.23 -4.67 35.33
C GLY A 27 -12.23 -4.39 34.20
N ARG A 28 -13.31 -5.20 34.10
CA ARG A 28 -14.38 -5.18 33.10
C ARG A 28 -13.90 -5.66 31.71
N ALA A 29 -14.51 -6.70 31.20
CA ALA A 29 -14.39 -7.06 29.79
C ALA A 29 -14.86 -5.85 28.96
N ALA A 30 -13.92 -5.07 28.42
CA ALA A 30 -14.22 -3.97 27.54
C ALA A 30 -14.99 -4.51 26.33
N SER A 31 -15.95 -3.77 25.82
CA SER A 31 -16.64 -4.12 24.59
C SER A 31 -15.62 -4.15 23.43
N ASP A 32 -15.92 -4.86 22.36
CA ASP A 32 -15.05 -4.85 21.16
C ASP A 32 -14.92 -3.43 20.57
N PHE A 33 -15.91 -2.57 20.79
CA PHE A 33 -15.81 -1.16 20.45
C PHE A 33 -14.78 -0.42 21.34
N ASP A 34 -14.82 -0.63 22.66
CA ASP A 34 -13.84 -0.02 23.57
C ASP A 34 -12.41 -0.52 23.28
N PHE A 35 -12.28 -1.80 22.92
CA PHE A 35 -11.01 -2.35 22.45
C PHE A 35 -10.51 -1.64 21.19
N ALA A 36 -11.38 -1.42 20.19
CA ALA A 36 -10.99 -0.70 18.96
C ALA A 36 -10.54 0.73 19.27
N VAL A 37 -11.26 1.43 20.15
CA VAL A 37 -10.91 2.80 20.58
C VAL A 37 -9.55 2.81 21.29
N ASP A 38 -9.34 1.95 22.28
CA ASP A 38 -8.06 1.86 23.03
C ASP A 38 -6.88 1.61 22.10
N VAL A 39 -7.00 0.63 21.21
CA VAL A 39 -5.92 0.27 20.31
C VAL A 39 -5.62 1.40 19.31
N VAL A 40 -6.64 2.04 18.75
CA VAL A 40 -6.43 3.18 17.83
C VAL A 40 -5.76 4.34 18.55
N GLU A 41 -6.26 4.74 19.71
CA GLU A 41 -5.68 5.86 20.47
C GLU A 41 -4.23 5.60 20.89
N ARG A 42 -3.91 4.36 21.24
CA ARG A 42 -2.60 3.98 21.75
C ARG A 42 -1.59 3.64 20.65
N ALA A 43 -2.00 3.01 19.55
CA ALA A 43 -1.06 2.36 18.62
C ALA A 43 -1.21 2.78 17.15
N TYR A 44 -2.34 3.33 16.72
CA TYR A 44 -2.50 3.76 15.33
C TYR A 44 -1.59 4.93 15.00
N ALA A 45 -0.70 4.75 14.01
CA ALA A 45 0.30 5.76 13.66
C ALA A 45 -0.32 7.09 13.16
N GLY A 46 -1.49 7.03 12.51
CA GLY A 46 -2.18 8.21 12.02
C GLY A 46 -3.00 8.97 13.09
N TYR A 47 -3.17 8.40 14.28
CA TYR A 47 -4.05 8.99 15.30
C TYR A 47 -3.74 10.46 15.61
N PRO A 48 -2.47 10.86 15.90
CA PRO A 48 -2.17 12.26 16.20
C PRO A 48 -2.48 13.20 15.04
N ASP A 49 -2.13 12.80 13.82
CA ASP A 49 -2.31 13.63 12.61
C ASP A 49 -3.79 13.80 12.27
N LYS A 50 -4.56 12.71 12.36
CA LYS A 50 -5.98 12.69 12.00
C LYS A 50 -6.88 13.38 13.03
N THR A 51 -6.43 13.50 14.29
CA THR A 51 -7.19 14.11 15.39
C THR A 51 -6.74 15.54 15.75
N ALA A 52 -5.57 16.00 15.31
CA ALA A 52 -4.91 17.24 15.74
C ALA A 52 -5.84 18.48 15.78
N ASN A 53 -6.70 18.65 14.77
CA ASN A 53 -7.63 19.78 14.67
C ASN A 53 -9.10 19.35 14.74
N ARG A 54 -9.38 18.11 15.15
CA ARG A 54 -10.70 17.48 15.13
C ARG A 54 -11.06 16.83 16.47
N GLY A 55 -10.41 17.26 17.57
CA GLY A 55 -10.57 16.61 18.88
C GLY A 55 -12.01 16.62 19.40
N ALA A 56 -12.74 17.72 19.23
CA ALA A 56 -14.15 17.82 19.64
C ALA A 56 -15.06 16.92 18.78
N GLU A 57 -14.83 16.88 17.46
CA GLU A 57 -15.54 16.00 16.54
C GLU A 57 -15.29 14.52 16.86
N TYR A 58 -14.04 14.16 17.15
CA TYR A 58 -13.65 12.82 17.55
C TYR A 58 -14.30 12.39 18.88
N ALA A 59 -14.33 13.28 19.89
CA ALA A 59 -14.99 12.99 21.15
C ALA A 59 -16.51 12.76 20.97
N ALA A 60 -17.17 13.63 20.19
CA ALA A 60 -18.60 13.50 19.88
C ALA A 60 -18.92 12.21 19.11
N LEU A 61 -18.03 11.79 18.18
CA LEU A 61 -18.17 10.52 17.45
C LEU A 61 -18.19 9.33 18.43
N LYS A 62 -17.23 9.25 19.35
CA LYS A 62 -17.15 8.16 20.33
C LYS A 62 -18.38 8.10 21.22
N GLU A 63 -18.76 9.24 21.77
CA GLU A 63 -19.93 9.31 22.65
C GLU A 63 -21.21 8.88 21.93
N ARG A 64 -21.44 9.36 20.72
CA ARG A 64 -22.59 8.97 19.88
C ARG A 64 -22.62 7.48 19.61
N LEU A 65 -21.51 6.90 19.15
CA LEU A 65 -21.45 5.48 18.82
C LEU A 65 -21.65 4.59 20.05
N GLN A 66 -21.12 4.97 21.23
CA GLN A 66 -21.38 4.27 22.49
C GLN A 66 -22.85 4.31 22.89
N GLN A 67 -23.52 5.45 22.73
CA GLN A 67 -24.97 5.59 22.99
C GLN A 67 -25.81 4.75 22.02
N GLU A 68 -25.43 4.72 20.74
CA GLU A 68 -26.13 3.92 19.73
C GLU A 68 -25.98 2.41 19.99
N ILE A 69 -24.77 1.94 20.39
CA ILE A 69 -24.54 0.55 20.80
C ILE A 69 -25.40 0.20 22.03
N ALA A 70 -25.43 1.08 23.04
CA ALA A 70 -26.25 0.90 24.22
C ALA A 70 -27.77 0.85 23.89
N SER A 71 -28.16 1.46 22.76
CA SER A 71 -29.54 1.48 22.25
C SER A 71 -29.84 0.32 21.27
N GLY A 72 -28.87 -0.61 21.05
CA GLY A 72 -29.07 -1.83 20.25
C GLY A 72 -28.48 -1.80 18.84
N ARG A 73 -27.67 -0.79 18.49
CA ARG A 73 -26.88 -0.83 17.25
C ARG A 73 -25.86 -1.96 17.29
N ASP A 74 -25.64 -2.62 16.15
CA ASP A 74 -24.57 -3.62 16.02
C ASP A 74 -23.20 -3.01 16.32
N THR A 75 -22.43 -3.70 17.16
CA THR A 75 -21.12 -3.22 17.62
C THR A 75 -20.12 -3.09 16.47
N TYR A 76 -20.16 -4.00 15.51
CA TYR A 76 -19.17 -4.01 14.41
C TYR A 76 -19.51 -3.02 13.31
N ASP A 77 -20.79 -2.69 13.13
CA ASP A 77 -21.21 -1.56 12.29
C ASP A 77 -20.73 -0.23 12.90
N ALA A 78 -20.77 -0.11 14.22
CA ALA A 78 -20.25 1.06 14.92
C ALA A 78 -18.71 1.11 14.87
N VAL A 79 -18.02 -0.02 15.01
CA VAL A 79 -16.55 -0.13 14.81
C VAL A 79 -16.17 0.28 13.40
N ALA A 80 -16.90 -0.20 12.39
CA ALA A 80 -16.63 0.13 10.99
C ALA A 80 -16.76 1.63 10.72
N GLU A 81 -17.80 2.27 11.28
CA GLU A 81 -17.97 3.73 11.19
C GLU A 81 -16.87 4.48 11.93
N TYR A 82 -16.52 4.04 13.14
CA TYR A 82 -15.44 4.62 13.94
C TYR A 82 -14.09 4.61 13.19
N LEU A 83 -13.70 3.46 12.65
CA LEU A 83 -12.47 3.33 11.86
C LEU A 83 -12.55 4.16 10.58
N GLY A 84 -13.72 4.20 9.95
CA GLY A 84 -14.00 4.97 8.74
C GLY A 84 -13.84 6.48 8.89
N TRP A 85 -14.00 7.01 10.11
CA TRP A 85 -13.84 8.42 10.39
C TRP A 85 -12.42 8.96 10.13
N PHE A 86 -11.41 8.10 10.28
CA PHE A 86 -10.01 8.47 10.06
C PHE A 86 -9.63 8.63 8.59
N ASP A 87 -10.44 8.11 7.67
CA ASP A 87 -10.18 8.20 6.23
C ASP A 87 -8.76 7.72 5.87
N ASP A 88 -8.45 6.50 6.28
CA ASP A 88 -7.20 5.79 6.04
C ASP A 88 -7.52 4.38 5.53
N SER A 89 -7.07 4.04 4.32
CA SER A 89 -7.38 2.75 3.69
C SER A 89 -6.65 1.56 4.31
N HIS A 90 -5.64 1.80 5.13
CA HIS A 90 -4.97 0.78 5.93
C HIS A 90 -5.55 0.61 7.34
N LEU A 91 -6.50 1.47 7.74
CA LEU A 91 -7.26 1.32 8.97
C LEU A 91 -8.66 0.82 8.64
N GLY A 92 -9.05 -0.37 9.09
CA GLY A 92 -10.35 -0.94 8.74
C GLY A 92 -10.65 -2.26 9.43
N THR A 93 -11.78 -2.84 9.08
CA THR A 93 -12.26 -4.14 9.54
C THR A 93 -12.83 -4.94 8.37
N GLU A 94 -13.29 -6.17 8.62
CA GLU A 94 -13.83 -7.06 7.59
C GLU A 94 -14.89 -6.38 6.68
N GLY A 95 -14.65 -6.43 5.37
CA GLY A 95 -15.60 -5.94 4.37
C GLY A 95 -15.74 -4.41 4.31
N VAL A 96 -15.13 -3.67 5.23
CA VAL A 96 -15.19 -2.22 5.29
C VAL A 96 -13.77 -1.67 5.29
N ARG A 97 -13.27 -1.35 4.11
CA ARG A 97 -12.15 -0.42 4.01
C ARG A 97 -12.71 0.98 4.19
N ALA A 98 -12.22 1.70 5.17
CA ALA A 98 -12.65 3.05 5.50
C ALA A 98 -12.48 4.05 4.35
N TYR A 99 -11.67 3.69 3.37
CA TYR A 99 -11.30 4.54 2.26
C TYR A 99 -12.29 4.44 1.10
N ARG A 100 -12.89 5.57 0.77
CA ARG A 100 -13.51 5.83 -0.52
C ARG A 100 -12.66 6.85 -1.26
N PRO A 101 -12.13 6.55 -2.46
CA PRO A 101 -11.39 7.53 -3.23
C PRO A 101 -12.16 8.83 -3.31
N LYS A 102 -11.62 9.91 -2.75
CA LYS A 102 -12.23 11.26 -2.80
C LYS A 102 -12.16 11.84 -4.20
N SER A 103 -11.31 11.29 -5.03
CA SER A 103 -11.04 11.81 -6.36
C SER A 103 -11.87 11.10 -7.41
N ILE A 104 -12.49 11.90 -8.23
CA ILE A 104 -13.00 11.61 -9.57
C ILE A 104 -14.41 11.06 -9.56
N ARG A 105 -15.34 11.97 -9.86
CA ARG A 105 -16.66 11.59 -10.38
C ARG A 105 -16.47 10.91 -11.73
N ARG A 106 -16.42 9.58 -11.68
CA ARG A 106 -16.34 8.77 -12.89
C ARG A 106 -17.71 8.33 -13.33
N PRO A 107 -17.89 8.08 -14.64
CA PRO A 107 -19.07 7.39 -15.12
C PRO A 107 -19.29 6.08 -14.35
N SER A 108 -20.54 5.72 -14.13
CA SER A 108 -20.91 4.48 -13.36
C SER A 108 -20.38 3.21 -13.98
N ASP A 109 -20.15 3.20 -15.30
CA ASP A 109 -19.56 2.08 -16.04
C ASP A 109 -18.07 1.87 -15.74
N TYR A 110 -17.31 2.94 -15.43
CA TYR A 110 -15.91 2.83 -15.05
C TYR A 110 -15.74 2.03 -13.75
N ALA A 111 -16.48 2.36 -12.70
CA ALA A 111 -16.40 1.65 -11.42
C ALA A 111 -16.71 0.16 -11.62
N ALA A 112 -17.77 -0.17 -12.37
CA ALA A 112 -18.15 -1.54 -12.67
C ALA A 112 -17.12 -2.29 -13.53
N ARG A 113 -16.41 -1.61 -14.42
CA ARG A 113 -15.31 -2.19 -15.20
C ARG A 113 -14.10 -2.44 -14.31
N MET A 114 -13.72 -1.48 -13.47
CA MET A 114 -12.58 -1.61 -12.56
C MET A 114 -12.79 -2.66 -11.48
N GLU A 115 -14.03 -2.89 -11.02
CA GLU A 115 -14.37 -4.01 -10.13
C GLU A 115 -14.15 -5.37 -10.79
N ARG A 116 -14.39 -5.47 -12.09
CA ARG A 116 -14.20 -6.69 -12.87
C ARG A 116 -12.82 -6.85 -13.47
N TYR A 117 -11.96 -5.84 -13.32
CA TYR A 117 -10.59 -5.87 -13.82
C TYR A 117 -9.69 -6.66 -12.86
N TYR A 118 -9.27 -7.83 -13.32
CA TYR A 118 -8.33 -8.71 -12.62
C TYR A 118 -7.11 -8.92 -13.50
N PRO A 119 -6.17 -7.97 -13.48
CA PRO A 119 -4.96 -8.11 -14.28
C PRO A 119 -4.16 -9.33 -13.84
N GLN A 120 -3.52 -10.00 -14.79
CA GLN A 120 -2.66 -11.15 -14.53
C GLN A 120 -1.21 -10.74 -14.70
N PHE A 121 -0.32 -11.38 -13.93
CA PHE A 121 1.11 -11.32 -14.21
C PHE A 121 1.36 -11.86 -15.61
N THR A 122 2.03 -11.07 -16.44
CA THR A 122 2.31 -11.46 -17.82
C THR A 122 3.39 -10.58 -18.39
N HIS A 123 3.97 -11.04 -19.49
CA HIS A 123 4.91 -10.26 -20.26
C HIS A 123 4.84 -10.65 -21.72
N CYS A 124 5.01 -9.70 -22.61
CA CYS A 124 5.04 -9.95 -24.04
C CYS A 124 5.71 -8.80 -24.80
N ARG A 125 6.09 -9.09 -26.05
CA ARG A 125 6.47 -8.05 -26.99
C ARG A 125 5.21 -7.33 -27.47
N VAL A 126 5.17 -5.99 -27.35
CA VAL A 126 4.10 -5.15 -27.88
C VAL A 126 4.31 -4.90 -29.37
N ASP A 127 5.53 -4.52 -29.73
CA ASP A 127 5.97 -4.30 -31.09
C ASP A 127 7.48 -4.59 -31.24
N ARG A 128 8.11 -4.10 -32.33
CA ARG A 128 9.53 -4.35 -32.59
C ARG A 128 10.44 -3.76 -31.50
N GLU A 129 10.07 -2.63 -30.91
CA GLU A 129 10.92 -1.82 -30.02
C GLU A 129 10.49 -1.89 -28.58
N THR A 130 9.23 -2.25 -28.30
CA THR A 130 8.60 -2.14 -26.98
C THR A 130 8.20 -3.50 -26.43
N TYR A 131 8.53 -3.73 -25.17
CA TYR A 131 8.12 -4.89 -24.38
C TYR A 131 7.21 -4.48 -23.21
N LEU A 132 6.27 -5.32 -22.87
CA LEU A 132 5.36 -5.16 -21.75
C LEU A 132 5.74 -6.15 -20.64
N ILE A 133 5.84 -5.65 -19.41
CA ILE A 133 5.75 -6.45 -18.19
C ILE A 133 4.56 -5.92 -17.41
N ARG A 134 3.60 -6.80 -17.09
CA ARG A 134 2.45 -6.46 -16.23
C ARG A 134 2.66 -7.03 -14.84
N PHE A 135 2.64 -6.14 -13.85
CA PHE A 135 2.94 -6.45 -12.45
C PHE A 135 1.80 -5.93 -11.54
N PRO A 136 0.66 -6.64 -11.47
CA PRO A 136 -0.58 -6.15 -10.86
C PRO A 136 -0.68 -6.34 -9.35
N SER A 137 0.34 -6.87 -8.69
CA SER A 137 0.40 -7.05 -7.24
C SER A 137 1.84 -7.14 -6.76
N CYS A 138 2.11 -6.60 -5.58
CA CYS A 138 3.35 -6.82 -4.83
C CYS A 138 3.22 -7.95 -3.80
N ASP A 139 2.11 -8.71 -3.80
CA ASP A 139 1.89 -9.80 -2.86
C ASP A 139 2.75 -11.03 -3.24
N PRO A 140 3.67 -11.46 -2.37
CA PRO A 140 4.57 -12.59 -2.64
C PRO A 140 3.84 -13.94 -2.78
N ASP A 141 2.60 -14.05 -2.30
CA ASP A 141 1.77 -15.24 -2.49
C ASP A 141 1.24 -15.36 -3.93
N TRP A 142 1.30 -14.26 -4.71
CA TRP A 142 0.83 -14.24 -6.09
C TRP A 142 1.94 -14.37 -7.11
N ILE A 143 3.14 -13.90 -6.79
CA ILE A 143 4.32 -14.00 -7.66
C ILE A 143 5.60 -14.11 -6.83
N SER A 144 6.45 -15.02 -7.21
CA SER A 144 7.77 -15.16 -6.60
C SER A 144 8.80 -14.22 -7.23
N LEU A 145 9.85 -13.89 -6.47
CA LEU A 145 11.01 -13.15 -7.02
C LEU A 145 11.68 -13.88 -8.19
N GLY A 146 11.59 -15.20 -8.26
CA GLY A 146 12.09 -16.00 -9.37
C GLY A 146 11.34 -15.68 -10.68
N GLU A 147 10.00 -15.65 -10.62
CA GLU A 147 9.15 -15.30 -11.76
C GLU A 147 9.37 -13.85 -12.21
N VAL A 148 9.52 -12.92 -11.28
CA VAL A 148 9.86 -11.51 -11.63
C VAL A 148 11.18 -11.44 -12.38
N ARG A 149 12.21 -12.13 -11.92
CA ARG A 149 13.51 -12.19 -12.60
C ARG A 149 13.41 -12.83 -13.97
N GLU A 150 12.63 -13.90 -14.10
CA GLU A 150 12.40 -14.54 -15.40
C GLU A 150 11.74 -13.56 -16.40
N MET A 151 10.73 -12.79 -15.99
CA MET A 151 10.13 -11.77 -16.85
C MET A 151 11.14 -10.71 -17.30
N ILE A 152 12.03 -10.28 -16.41
CA ILE A 152 13.12 -9.36 -16.72
C ILE A 152 14.11 -9.97 -17.72
N GLU A 153 14.51 -11.23 -17.53
CA GLU A 153 15.40 -11.96 -18.46
C GLU A 153 14.78 -12.09 -19.84
N LYS A 154 13.49 -12.41 -19.93
CA LYS A 154 12.76 -12.47 -21.22
C LYS A 154 12.71 -11.10 -21.91
N TYR A 155 12.49 -10.01 -21.15
CA TYR A 155 12.58 -8.66 -21.67
C TYR A 155 13.98 -8.39 -22.24
N LEU A 156 15.03 -8.62 -21.48
CA LEU A 156 16.41 -8.35 -21.91
C LEU A 156 16.81 -9.20 -23.13
N ALA A 157 16.39 -10.45 -23.18
CA ALA A 157 16.60 -11.36 -24.32
C ALA A 157 15.78 -10.96 -25.56
N SER A 158 14.68 -10.23 -25.40
CA SER A 158 13.84 -9.79 -26.49
C SER A 158 14.54 -8.82 -27.44
N GLY A 159 15.53 -8.09 -26.96
CA GLY A 159 16.21 -7.03 -27.71
C GLY A 159 15.41 -5.73 -27.83
N CYS A 160 14.21 -5.64 -27.22
CA CYS A 160 13.44 -4.40 -27.21
C CYS A 160 14.17 -3.29 -26.43
N GLU A 161 14.16 -2.09 -26.98
CA GLU A 161 14.82 -0.91 -26.36
C GLU A 161 13.94 -0.27 -25.28
N ASN A 162 12.61 -0.36 -25.42
CA ASN A 162 11.65 0.28 -24.53
C ASN A 162 10.91 -0.77 -23.68
N LEU A 163 10.50 -0.34 -22.49
CA LEU A 163 9.73 -1.15 -21.55
C LEU A 163 8.48 -0.40 -21.08
N ILE A 164 7.35 -1.07 -21.11
CA ILE A 164 6.15 -0.66 -20.35
C ILE A 164 6.06 -1.57 -19.14
N LEU A 165 6.20 -1.00 -17.95
CA LEU A 165 5.88 -1.64 -16.68
C LEU A 165 4.46 -1.25 -16.29
N ASP A 166 3.51 -2.14 -16.49
CA ASP A 166 2.10 -1.91 -16.21
C ASP A 166 1.76 -2.44 -14.81
N ILE A 167 1.54 -1.50 -13.89
CA ILE A 167 1.16 -1.79 -12.50
C ILE A 167 -0.31 -1.44 -12.20
N ARG A 168 -1.13 -1.24 -13.22
CA ARG A 168 -2.56 -1.01 -13.02
C ARG A 168 -3.19 -2.13 -12.20
N GLY A 169 -4.04 -1.77 -11.25
CA GLY A 169 -4.66 -2.69 -10.31
C GLY A 169 -3.78 -3.13 -9.14
N ASN A 170 -2.50 -2.71 -9.08
CA ASN A 170 -1.57 -3.09 -8.01
C ASN A 170 -1.90 -2.35 -6.71
N GLY A 171 -2.65 -2.99 -5.81
CA GLY A 171 -2.99 -2.45 -4.50
C GLY A 171 -1.88 -2.56 -3.44
N GLY A 172 -0.67 -2.98 -3.83
CA GLY A 172 0.47 -3.12 -2.93
C GLY A 172 0.79 -4.55 -2.54
N GLY A 173 1.43 -4.72 -1.40
CA GLY A 173 1.93 -6.00 -0.84
C GLY A 173 3.27 -5.80 -0.13
N ASN A 174 4.35 -6.31 -0.69
CA ASN A 174 5.70 -6.21 -0.14
C ASN A 174 6.65 -5.53 -1.12
N ASP A 175 7.38 -4.52 -0.67
CA ASP A 175 8.32 -3.75 -1.50
C ASP A 175 9.43 -4.62 -2.08
N SER A 176 9.84 -5.70 -1.39
CA SER A 176 10.83 -6.63 -1.92
C SER A 176 10.39 -7.32 -3.22
N SER A 177 9.08 -7.41 -3.49
CA SER A 177 8.55 -8.06 -4.69
C SER A 177 8.87 -7.27 -5.97
N TYR A 178 8.93 -5.94 -5.90
CA TYR A 178 9.23 -5.10 -7.06
C TYR A 178 10.72 -4.69 -7.15
N GLU A 179 11.54 -4.97 -6.14
CA GLU A 179 12.95 -4.54 -6.10
C GLU A 179 13.71 -4.88 -7.41
N PRO A 180 13.59 -6.06 -8.01
CA PRO A 180 14.27 -6.36 -9.28
C PRO A 180 13.81 -5.47 -10.43
N LEU A 181 12.54 -5.04 -10.45
CA LEU A 181 12.00 -4.12 -11.46
C LEU A 181 12.51 -2.70 -11.24
N LEU A 182 12.57 -2.23 -10.00
CA LEU A 182 13.17 -0.94 -9.66
C LEU A 182 14.63 -0.87 -10.09
N ARG A 183 15.41 -1.94 -9.80
CA ARG A 183 16.80 -2.06 -10.24
C ARG A 183 16.95 -2.01 -11.76
N LEU A 184 16.02 -2.62 -12.50
CA LEU A 184 15.99 -2.57 -13.96
C LEU A 184 15.77 -1.14 -14.47
N LEU A 185 14.92 -0.36 -13.81
CA LEU A 185 14.58 1.01 -14.18
C LEU A 185 15.58 2.06 -13.68
N TYR A 186 16.41 1.71 -12.70
CA TYR A 186 17.39 2.61 -12.08
C TYR A 186 18.42 3.15 -13.09
N ASP A 187 18.70 4.47 -13.03
CA ASP A 187 19.77 5.09 -13.81
C ASP A 187 20.62 6.10 -13.00
N HIS A 188 20.19 6.52 -11.81
CA HIS A 188 20.95 7.39 -10.92
C HIS A 188 20.56 7.21 -9.46
N GLU A 189 21.45 7.63 -8.54
CA GLU A 189 21.16 7.60 -7.11
C GLU A 189 19.98 8.50 -6.80
N GLY A 190 18.97 7.94 -6.11
CA GLY A 190 17.80 8.63 -5.62
C GLY A 190 17.74 8.72 -4.10
N VAL A 191 16.87 9.59 -3.60
CA VAL A 191 16.58 9.71 -2.17
C VAL A 191 15.07 9.72 -2.02
N GLU A 192 14.55 8.91 -1.09
CA GLU A 192 13.13 8.82 -0.79
C GLU A 192 12.88 8.94 0.73
N ASP A 193 11.65 9.32 1.09
CA ASP A 193 11.25 9.46 2.49
C ASP A 193 11.15 8.09 3.17
N GLY A 194 11.70 8.02 4.36
CA GLY A 194 11.60 6.85 5.23
C GLY A 194 10.29 6.84 6.01
N MET A 195 10.18 5.83 6.89
CA MET A 195 9.05 5.65 7.78
C MET A 195 9.46 5.89 9.23
N GLU A 196 8.54 6.38 10.04
CA GLU A 196 8.68 6.47 11.49
C GLU A 196 7.58 5.66 12.18
N TYR A 197 7.97 4.98 13.26
CA TYR A 197 7.06 4.16 14.08
C TYR A 197 6.44 5.02 15.16
N ARG A 198 5.12 4.96 15.31
CA ARG A 198 4.49 5.40 16.55
C ARG A 198 4.75 4.34 17.61
N VAL A 199 5.59 4.66 18.59
CA VAL A 199 6.08 3.69 19.57
C VAL A 199 4.92 3.17 20.43
N SER A 200 4.72 1.86 20.37
CA SER A 200 3.71 1.12 21.11
C SER A 200 4.12 -0.33 21.20
N ASP A 201 3.51 -1.09 22.10
CA ASP A 201 3.73 -2.55 22.20
C ASP A 201 3.44 -3.23 20.86
N LEU A 202 2.43 -2.75 20.13
CA LEU A 202 2.05 -3.27 18.83
C LEU A 202 3.13 -3.01 17.77
N ALA A 203 3.68 -1.79 17.71
CA ALA A 203 4.75 -1.45 16.80
C ALA A 203 6.04 -2.22 17.12
N ILE A 204 6.35 -2.43 18.41
CA ILE A 204 7.49 -3.27 18.84
C ILE A 204 7.27 -4.73 18.44
N ALA A 205 6.06 -5.26 18.62
CA ALA A 205 5.72 -6.61 18.19
C ALA A 205 5.84 -6.77 16.67
N HIS A 206 5.40 -5.77 15.90
CA HIS A 206 5.57 -5.72 14.44
C HIS A 206 7.04 -5.84 14.05
N VAL A 207 7.91 -4.97 14.60
CA VAL A 207 9.35 -5.03 14.31
C VAL A 207 9.95 -6.36 14.70
N ARG A 208 9.56 -6.92 15.85
CA ARG A 208 10.04 -8.24 16.32
C ARG A 208 9.67 -9.36 15.35
N LYS A 209 8.44 -9.33 14.81
CA LYS A 209 7.95 -10.33 13.86
C LYS A 209 8.68 -10.26 12.50
N PHE A 210 8.91 -9.07 11.94
CA PHE A 210 9.42 -8.90 10.59
C PHE A 210 10.93 -8.66 10.50
N ALA A 211 11.55 -8.03 11.52
CA ALA A 211 12.99 -7.86 11.56
C ALA A 211 13.71 -9.09 12.11
N GLY A 212 12.98 -10.02 12.70
CA GLY A 212 13.50 -11.26 13.23
C GLY A 212 14.65 -11.06 14.22
N ASP A 213 15.55 -12.02 14.26
CA ASP A 213 16.73 -12.00 15.12
C ASP A 213 17.94 -11.29 14.51
N THR A 214 17.71 -10.42 13.52
CA THR A 214 18.79 -9.63 12.93
C THR A 214 19.35 -8.62 13.95
N GLU A 215 20.64 -8.33 13.88
CA GLU A 215 21.27 -7.31 14.72
C GLU A 215 20.57 -5.95 14.58
N ARG A 216 20.24 -5.56 13.36
CA ARG A 216 19.51 -4.32 13.03
C ARG A 216 18.12 -4.29 13.67
N GLY A 217 17.41 -5.41 13.65
CA GLY A 217 16.08 -5.54 14.28
C GLY A 217 16.14 -5.42 15.79
N ARG A 218 17.10 -6.11 16.43
CA ARG A 218 17.33 -5.99 17.89
C ARG A 218 17.68 -4.57 18.31
N ALA A 219 18.57 -3.91 17.56
CA ALA A 219 18.94 -2.52 17.82
C ALA A 219 17.74 -1.56 17.70
N LYS A 220 16.88 -1.76 16.68
CA LYS A 220 15.64 -1.00 16.50
C LYS A 220 14.69 -1.21 17.67
N ILE A 221 14.42 -2.44 18.07
CA ILE A 221 13.57 -2.77 19.23
C ILE A 221 14.10 -2.10 20.49
N ALA A 222 15.40 -2.21 20.76
CA ALA A 222 16.00 -1.57 21.94
C ALA A 222 15.92 -0.04 21.93
N ARG A 223 15.86 0.60 20.75
CA ARG A 223 15.58 2.04 20.63
C ARG A 223 14.12 2.33 20.94
N MET A 224 13.19 1.55 20.39
CA MET A 224 11.75 1.70 20.63
C MET A 224 11.40 1.54 22.12
N GLU A 225 11.96 0.56 22.79
CA GLU A 225 11.75 0.30 24.24
C GLU A 225 12.24 1.44 25.15
N ARG A 226 13.16 2.29 24.65
CA ARG A 226 13.65 3.49 25.39
C ARG A 226 12.91 4.78 25.01
N THR A 227 12.11 4.74 23.97
CA THR A 227 11.32 5.89 23.51
C THR A 227 9.95 5.86 24.18
N PRO A 228 9.44 6.98 24.72
CA PRO A 228 8.12 7.02 25.33
C PRO A 228 7.02 6.54 24.38
N ALA A 229 6.05 5.81 24.92
CA ALA A 229 4.90 5.35 24.15
C ALA A 229 4.13 6.54 23.55
N GLY A 230 3.71 6.38 22.30
CA GLY A 230 3.02 7.43 21.54
C GLY A 230 3.92 8.41 20.78
N GLU A 231 5.22 8.47 21.11
CA GLU A 231 6.18 9.26 20.35
C GLU A 231 6.56 8.58 19.04
N PHE A 232 7.02 9.39 18.07
CA PHE A 232 7.49 8.87 16.79
C PHE A 232 9.00 8.62 16.81
N LEU A 233 9.40 7.46 16.33
CA LEU A 233 10.78 7.05 16.15
C LEU A 233 11.04 6.74 14.67
N ALA A 234 11.81 7.58 13.99
CA ALA A 234 12.29 7.30 12.65
C ALA A 234 13.12 6.00 12.65
N GLY A 235 13.18 5.35 11.47
CA GLY A 235 14.04 4.19 11.24
C GLY A 235 15.50 4.50 11.57
N GLU A 236 16.41 4.33 10.64
CA GLU A 236 17.81 4.79 10.81
C GLU A 236 17.96 6.27 10.44
N SER A 237 17.18 6.70 9.47
CA SER A 237 17.11 8.08 9.00
C SER A 237 15.67 8.41 8.58
N LYS A 238 15.37 9.70 8.45
CA LYS A 238 14.09 10.18 7.88
C LYS A 238 14.01 9.94 6.38
N THR A 239 15.14 9.74 5.71
CA THR A 239 15.22 9.42 4.29
C THR A 239 16.14 8.22 4.09
N TYR A 240 16.02 7.55 2.95
CA TYR A 240 16.94 6.49 2.53
C TYR A 240 17.39 6.70 1.10
N ARG A 241 18.54 6.12 0.77
CA ARG A 241 19.13 6.19 -0.56
C ARG A 241 18.79 4.97 -1.37
N ILE A 242 18.38 5.20 -2.61
CA ILE A 242 18.21 4.17 -3.62
C ILE A 242 19.47 4.16 -4.46
N ARG A 243 20.26 3.11 -4.30
CA ARG A 243 21.54 2.98 -4.99
C ARG A 243 21.83 1.55 -5.35
N TYR A 244 22.20 1.34 -6.61
CA TYR A 244 22.67 0.06 -7.13
C TYR A 244 24.06 0.21 -7.72
N ASP A 245 24.86 -0.86 -7.73
CA ASP A 245 26.24 -0.83 -8.19
C ASP A 245 26.38 -0.71 -9.71
N SER A 246 25.30 -0.96 -10.45
CA SER A 246 25.31 -0.91 -11.91
C SER A 246 23.96 -0.44 -12.46
N VAL A 247 24.04 0.23 -13.59
CA VAL A 247 22.88 0.65 -14.39
C VAL A 247 22.67 -0.38 -15.50
N SER A 248 21.45 -0.87 -15.65
CA SER A 248 21.10 -1.75 -16.78
C SER A 248 21.23 -0.97 -18.10
N PRO A 249 21.80 -1.55 -19.18
CA PRO A 249 21.86 -0.88 -20.48
C PRO A 249 20.47 -0.69 -21.12
N ARG A 250 19.45 -1.41 -20.63
CA ARG A 250 18.05 -1.31 -21.02
C ARG A 250 17.15 -1.29 -19.80
N PRO A 251 15.95 -0.67 -19.89
CA PRO A 251 15.36 0.01 -21.05
C PRO A 251 16.10 1.32 -21.39
N ARG A 252 16.04 1.72 -22.65
CA ARG A 252 16.46 3.07 -23.06
C ARG A 252 15.41 4.11 -22.61
N ARG A 253 14.14 3.77 -22.79
CA ARG A 253 12.98 4.51 -22.26
C ARG A 253 12.00 3.55 -21.61
N ALA A 254 11.37 3.97 -20.55
CA ALA A 254 10.37 3.18 -19.86
C ALA A 254 9.10 3.99 -19.58
N ALA A 255 7.99 3.31 -19.57
CA ALA A 255 6.71 3.81 -19.05
C ALA A 255 6.34 3.02 -17.81
N LEU A 256 5.94 3.72 -16.75
CA LEU A 256 5.25 3.13 -15.60
C LEU A 256 3.77 3.46 -15.73
N LEU A 257 2.94 2.46 -16.05
CA LEU A 257 1.51 2.65 -16.30
C LEU A 257 0.71 2.40 -15.03
N ILE A 258 -0.01 3.43 -14.58
CA ILE A 258 -0.76 3.43 -13.31
C ILE A 258 -2.27 3.62 -13.53
N ASP A 259 -3.05 3.32 -12.50
CA ASP A 259 -4.45 3.66 -12.37
C ASP A 259 -4.84 4.01 -10.91
N GLY A 260 -6.11 4.36 -10.68
CA GLY A 260 -6.63 4.69 -9.36
C GLY A 260 -6.73 3.52 -8.36
N LYS A 261 -6.28 2.32 -8.71
CA LYS A 261 -6.16 1.16 -7.82
C LYS A 261 -4.72 0.92 -7.34
N VAL A 262 -3.74 1.59 -7.96
CA VAL A 262 -2.35 1.51 -7.50
C VAL A 262 -2.26 2.10 -6.11
N GLY A 263 -1.82 1.32 -5.14
CA GLY A 263 -1.77 1.71 -3.74
C GLY A 263 -0.60 1.09 -2.97
N SER A 264 -0.32 1.62 -1.78
CA SER A 264 0.67 1.06 -0.84
C SER A 264 2.03 0.82 -1.51
N SER A 265 2.57 -0.41 -1.50
CA SER A 265 3.83 -0.77 -2.19
C SER A 265 3.83 -0.41 -3.69
N GLY A 266 2.66 -0.38 -4.36
CA GLY A 266 2.56 0.11 -5.73
C GLY A 266 2.85 1.61 -5.83
N GLU A 267 2.40 2.42 -4.87
CA GLU A 267 2.71 3.85 -4.78
C GLU A 267 4.18 4.08 -4.38
N GLN A 268 4.72 3.25 -3.48
CA GLN A 268 6.14 3.32 -3.13
C GLN A 268 7.02 3.10 -4.37
N LEU A 269 6.69 2.13 -5.22
CA LEU A 269 7.39 1.92 -6.49
C LEU A 269 7.34 3.17 -7.39
N VAL A 270 6.19 3.85 -7.49
CA VAL A 270 6.08 5.10 -8.28
C VAL A 270 7.02 6.17 -7.75
N LEU A 271 7.06 6.37 -6.44
CA LEU A 271 7.93 7.37 -5.81
C LEU A 271 9.41 7.04 -6.00
N GLU A 272 9.79 5.79 -5.76
CA GLU A 272 11.18 5.35 -5.92
C GLU A 272 11.66 5.44 -7.38
N VAL A 273 10.80 5.08 -8.34
CA VAL A 273 11.11 5.24 -9.77
C VAL A 273 11.34 6.71 -10.10
N ARG A 274 10.50 7.62 -9.62
CA ARG A 274 10.70 9.07 -9.82
C ARG A 274 11.99 9.58 -9.19
N ALA A 275 12.36 9.03 -8.04
CA ALA A 275 13.58 9.42 -7.34
C ALA A 275 14.85 8.95 -8.04
N CYS A 276 14.84 7.81 -8.77
CA CYS A 276 16.06 7.17 -9.25
C CYS A 276 16.08 6.80 -10.74
N SER A 277 15.08 7.24 -11.53
CA SER A 277 15.01 6.93 -12.97
C SER A 277 14.52 8.13 -13.79
N ARG A 278 15.42 8.75 -14.56
CA ARG A 278 15.08 9.80 -15.53
C ARG A 278 14.53 9.24 -16.85
N ARG A 279 14.78 7.97 -17.12
CA ARG A 279 14.34 7.29 -18.35
C ARG A 279 12.93 6.74 -18.24
N THR A 280 12.29 6.86 -17.06
CA THR A 280 10.93 6.37 -16.82
C THR A 280 9.96 7.52 -16.68
N THR A 281 8.88 7.48 -17.46
CA THR A 281 7.74 8.41 -17.39
C THR A 281 6.53 7.67 -16.81
N VAL A 282 5.81 8.30 -15.89
CA VAL A 282 4.60 7.74 -15.30
C VAL A 282 3.38 8.13 -16.13
N TYR A 283 2.67 7.14 -16.65
CA TYR A 283 1.47 7.30 -17.47
C TYR A 283 0.23 6.82 -16.72
N GLY A 284 -0.87 7.50 -16.88
CA GLY A 284 -2.16 7.10 -16.32
C GLY A 284 -3.25 8.09 -16.67
N GLN A 285 -4.50 7.72 -16.45
CA GLN A 285 -5.62 8.64 -16.56
C GLN A 285 -5.88 9.33 -15.23
N ASP A 286 -5.67 8.59 -14.15
CA ASP A 286 -5.94 8.99 -12.78
C ASP A 286 -4.70 9.04 -11.93
N ASN A 287 -4.81 9.70 -10.79
CA ASN A 287 -3.87 9.53 -9.71
C ASN A 287 -3.98 8.11 -9.13
N THR A 288 -2.94 7.69 -8.43
CA THR A 288 -2.97 6.47 -7.61
C THR A 288 -3.99 6.57 -6.47
N LEU A 289 -4.15 5.50 -5.72
CA LEU A 289 -5.17 5.38 -4.67
C LEU A 289 -4.99 6.40 -3.53
N GLY A 290 -3.76 6.73 -3.15
CA GLY A 290 -3.48 7.57 -1.99
C GLY A 290 -3.65 6.80 -0.69
N CYS A 291 -2.80 5.80 -0.45
CA CYS A 291 -2.87 4.96 0.75
C CYS A 291 -1.49 4.49 1.23
N LEU A 292 -0.48 5.34 1.14
CA LEU A 292 0.88 5.00 1.53
C LEU A 292 1.37 5.73 2.79
N ASP A 293 0.71 6.83 3.17
CA ASP A 293 1.20 7.69 4.26
C ASP A 293 1.24 6.97 5.61
N PHE A 294 0.33 6.02 5.83
CA PHE A 294 0.29 5.15 7.01
C PHE A 294 0.33 3.70 6.56
N SER A 295 1.25 2.89 7.11
CA SER A 295 1.48 1.52 6.63
C SER A 295 2.07 0.60 7.71
N ASN A 296 2.65 -0.54 7.30
CA ASN A 296 3.15 -1.58 8.20
C ASN A 296 2.07 -2.03 9.18
N CYS A 297 1.00 -2.58 8.59
CA CYS A 297 -0.21 -2.91 9.32
C CYS A 297 -0.08 -4.19 10.15
N GLU A 298 -0.74 -4.18 11.31
CA GLU A 298 -1.04 -5.38 12.09
C GLU A 298 -2.53 -5.72 12.02
N ILE A 299 -2.83 -7.01 12.03
CA ILE A 299 -4.19 -7.51 12.11
C ILE A 299 -4.45 -7.97 13.54
N LEU A 300 -5.48 -7.40 14.15
CA LEU A 300 -5.88 -7.67 15.53
C LEU A 300 -7.25 -8.34 15.56
N ARG A 301 -7.37 -9.45 16.31
CA ARG A 301 -8.66 -10.09 16.57
C ARG A 301 -9.39 -9.40 17.70
N PHE A 302 -10.71 -9.28 17.58
CA PHE A 302 -11.53 -8.74 18.64
C PHE A 302 -11.63 -9.72 19.82
N PRO A 303 -11.56 -9.23 21.07
CA PRO A 303 -11.57 -10.11 22.26
C PRO A 303 -12.86 -10.90 22.45
N GLN A 304 -14.02 -10.32 22.10
CA GLN A 304 -15.33 -10.98 22.32
C GLN A 304 -15.75 -11.84 21.11
N ASP A 305 -15.31 -11.47 19.90
CA ASP A 305 -15.51 -12.28 18.69
C ASP A 305 -14.19 -12.42 17.91
N THR A 306 -13.44 -13.45 18.22
CA THR A 306 -12.14 -13.74 17.59
C THR A 306 -12.24 -14.15 16.11
N THR A 307 -13.44 -14.33 15.57
CA THR A 307 -13.64 -14.52 14.13
C THR A 307 -13.49 -13.21 13.37
N ARG A 308 -13.72 -12.08 14.03
CA ARG A 308 -13.61 -10.74 13.48
C ARG A 308 -12.25 -10.11 13.78
N TRP A 309 -11.87 -9.15 12.95
CA TRP A 309 -10.56 -8.50 13.03
C TRP A 309 -10.62 -7.03 12.62
N MET A 310 -9.61 -6.28 13.03
CA MET A 310 -9.30 -4.95 12.50
C MET A 310 -7.85 -4.89 12.03
N MET A 311 -7.59 -4.07 11.04
CA MET A 311 -6.26 -3.76 10.53
C MET A 311 -5.85 -2.36 10.97
N LEU A 312 -4.59 -2.19 11.41
CA LEU A 312 -4.09 -0.97 12.01
C LEU A 312 -2.65 -0.68 11.59
N PRO A 313 -2.38 0.48 10.95
CA PRO A 313 -1.03 0.93 10.61
C PRO A 313 -0.19 1.26 11.84
N THR A 314 1.05 0.80 11.88
CA THR A 314 2.02 1.06 12.97
C THR A 314 3.05 2.13 12.63
N THR A 315 3.13 2.54 11.37
CA THR A 315 4.07 3.56 10.89
C THR A 315 3.37 4.64 10.10
N ARG A 316 4.01 5.82 10.05
CA ARG A 316 3.70 6.87 9.07
C ARG A 316 4.93 7.21 8.25
N SER A 317 4.74 7.68 7.03
CA SER A 317 5.83 8.24 6.23
C SER A 317 6.33 9.54 6.85
N CYS A 318 7.65 9.74 6.84
CA CYS A 318 8.27 10.98 7.33
C CYS A 318 7.77 12.22 6.56
N ARG A 319 7.29 12.06 5.31
CA ARG A 319 6.71 13.15 4.51
C ARG A 319 5.46 13.75 5.12
N VAL A 320 4.70 12.98 5.92
CA VAL A 320 3.46 13.44 6.56
C VAL A 320 3.73 14.58 7.53
N ALA A 321 4.78 14.43 8.37
CA ALA A 321 5.19 15.45 9.31
C ALA A 321 5.61 16.78 8.63
N GLU A 322 5.95 16.73 7.35
CA GLU A 322 6.37 17.88 6.52
C GLU A 322 5.22 18.42 5.64
N GLY A 323 4.00 17.90 5.80
CA GLY A 323 2.84 18.31 5.02
C GLY A 323 2.87 17.84 3.56
N ARG A 324 3.70 16.84 3.23
CA ARG A 324 3.88 16.27 1.89
C ARG A 324 3.19 14.90 1.72
N GLY A 325 2.22 14.59 2.59
CA GLY A 325 1.46 13.35 2.50
C GLY A 325 0.72 13.19 1.18
N ILE A 326 0.55 11.96 0.72
CA ILE A 326 -0.09 11.63 -0.56
C ILE A 326 -1.49 11.02 -0.42
N ASP A 327 -1.89 10.59 0.77
CA ASP A 327 -3.18 9.88 0.96
C ASP A 327 -4.40 10.73 0.58
N ALA A 328 -4.28 12.07 0.59
CA ALA A 328 -5.39 12.95 0.23
C ALA A 328 -5.70 12.98 -1.27
N ALA A 329 -4.69 12.76 -2.14
CA ALA A 329 -4.81 12.98 -3.57
C ALA A 329 -4.25 11.84 -4.43
N GLY A 330 -3.47 10.93 -3.87
CA GLY A 330 -2.66 9.98 -4.61
C GLY A 330 -1.52 10.65 -5.40
N ILE A 331 -0.80 9.86 -6.17
CA ILE A 331 0.31 10.31 -7.02
C ILE A 331 -0.22 10.53 -8.44
N ALA A 332 -0.11 11.76 -8.94
CA ALA A 332 -0.53 12.08 -10.31
C ALA A 332 0.42 11.45 -11.34
N PRO A 333 -0.03 10.98 -12.50
CA PRO A 333 0.85 10.62 -13.60
C PRO A 333 1.55 11.85 -14.19
N ASP A 334 2.72 11.64 -14.80
CA ASP A 334 3.44 12.70 -15.53
C ASP A 334 2.76 13.01 -16.86
N VAL A 335 2.24 11.97 -17.51
CA VAL A 335 1.48 12.05 -18.76
C VAL A 335 0.10 11.46 -18.56
N ARG A 336 -0.94 12.30 -18.76
CA ARG A 336 -2.31 11.83 -18.68
C ARG A 336 -2.77 11.24 -20.00
N ILE A 337 -3.22 9.99 -19.93
CA ILE A 337 -3.81 9.30 -21.08
C ILE A 337 -5.18 9.89 -21.36
N THR A 338 -5.37 10.41 -22.58
CA THR A 338 -6.62 11.06 -23.00
C THR A 338 -7.64 10.11 -23.64
N LEU A 339 -7.21 8.87 -23.91
CA LEU A 339 -8.09 7.85 -24.44
C LEU A 339 -9.18 7.44 -23.43
N PRO A 340 -10.34 6.99 -23.90
CA PRO A 340 -11.33 6.37 -23.02
C PRO A 340 -10.72 5.14 -22.32
N LEU A 341 -11.39 4.70 -21.25
CA LEU A 341 -10.99 3.47 -20.56
C LEU A 341 -10.96 2.30 -21.55
N PRO A 342 -9.91 1.47 -21.56
CA PRO A 342 -9.78 0.36 -22.50
C PRO A 342 -11.00 -0.58 -22.47
N GLU A 343 -11.45 -1.00 -23.63
CA GLU A 343 -12.53 -2.00 -23.73
C GLU A 343 -12.01 -3.39 -23.32
N THR A 344 -10.72 -3.65 -23.56
CA THR A 344 -10.02 -4.92 -23.32
C THR A 344 -9.10 -4.86 -22.09
N LEU A 345 -9.62 -4.36 -20.97
CA LEU A 345 -8.85 -4.15 -19.73
C LEU A 345 -8.14 -5.40 -19.19
N THR A 346 -8.60 -6.59 -19.57
CA THR A 346 -8.01 -7.85 -19.13
C THR A 346 -6.98 -8.41 -20.10
N ASP A 347 -6.85 -7.83 -21.27
CA ASP A 347 -5.87 -8.25 -22.27
C ASP A 347 -4.46 -7.78 -21.91
N ASN A 348 -3.46 -8.50 -22.42
CA ASN A 348 -2.06 -8.15 -22.18
C ASN A 348 -1.70 -6.81 -22.84
N VAL A 349 -2.19 -6.59 -24.07
CA VAL A 349 -1.93 -5.38 -24.86
C VAL A 349 -3.27 -4.73 -25.20
N ASP A 350 -3.69 -3.80 -24.38
CA ASP A 350 -4.88 -2.99 -24.59
C ASP A 350 -4.57 -1.67 -25.31
N GLU A 351 -5.58 -0.82 -25.48
CA GLU A 351 -5.48 0.44 -26.20
C GLU A 351 -4.50 1.40 -25.52
N TRP A 352 -4.46 1.43 -24.19
CA TRP A 352 -3.52 2.29 -23.45
C TRP A 352 -2.08 1.82 -23.61
N VAL A 353 -1.85 0.50 -23.54
CA VAL A 353 -0.51 -0.09 -23.78
C VAL A 353 -0.01 0.27 -25.18
N ARG A 354 -0.86 0.17 -26.20
CA ARG A 354 -0.48 0.54 -27.59
C ARG A 354 -0.19 2.03 -27.70
N TRP A 355 -1.04 2.88 -27.12
CA TRP A 355 -0.84 4.32 -27.13
C TRP A 355 0.48 4.72 -26.46
N VAL A 356 0.78 4.17 -25.28
CA VAL A 356 2.03 4.41 -24.56
C VAL A 356 3.24 3.89 -25.38
N ALA A 357 3.09 2.74 -26.04
CA ALA A 357 4.17 2.20 -26.89
C ALA A 357 4.51 3.15 -28.07
N GLU A 358 3.52 3.79 -28.67
CA GLU A 358 3.75 4.79 -29.71
C GLU A 358 4.38 6.07 -29.14
N ASP A 359 3.94 6.55 -27.97
CA ASP A 359 4.50 7.73 -27.33
C ASP A 359 5.99 7.52 -26.95
N LEU A 360 6.36 6.33 -26.50
CA LEU A 360 7.76 5.98 -26.19
C LEU A 360 8.69 6.05 -27.40
N LYS A 361 8.19 6.02 -28.63
CA LYS A 361 8.99 6.12 -29.88
C LYS A 361 9.24 7.56 -30.29
N THR A 362 8.39 8.51 -29.84
CA THR A 362 8.55 9.92 -30.17
C THR A 362 9.76 10.49 -29.43
N GLU A 363 10.71 11.09 -30.14
CA GLU A 363 11.78 11.85 -29.53
C GLU A 363 11.20 13.18 -29.01
N ASN A 364 11.14 13.35 -27.68
CA ASN A 364 10.88 14.64 -27.05
C ASN A 364 12.18 15.34 -26.73
#